data_be41b44116c20986ac63f5d708568f03
#
_entry.id   be41b44116c20986ac63f5d708568f03
#
_cell.length_a   1.000
_cell.length_b   1.000
_cell.length_c   1.000
_cell.angle_alpha   90.00
_cell.angle_beta   90.00
_cell.angle_gamma   90.00
#
_symmetry.space_group_name_H-M   'P 1'
#
loop_
_entity.id
_entity.type
_entity.pdbx_description
1 polymer ?
#
loop_
_entity_poly.entity_id
_entity_poly.type
_entity_poly.pdbx_seq_one_letter_code
_entity_poly.pdbx_strand_id
1 'polypeptide(L)'
;MQDYSNKRFLVVDDFSDFRSSVKAMLRDMGAKDVDTADCGEDTLAMCRHKRYDIILHDYNLGAGKNGQQVLEELLIGKLISHQCIFIMVTAESSQAMVLSALEHEPDAYLTKPFNRASLIQRLDKLVERKDALKPILQALDKHDPAAVLAASTTLSQQDKRYAPLCQRYRAGALRDLGRQDELETLLTGILADRATPWACMALGSLLHARGQLPRARDVYEQGLQSFPMMPGLYDGLAAVLLAQGESSRAQQVLEEAIKLSPLAIRRQMELGKLALENQDFASASRAYRHAMEQGRTSMFKSPDNYLGLAQALTAQAGDGSLDKRVQADINQTLGELQKGYSNDPVVQVRARLTHAQSLVKSGDPA
;
A
#
# COMPACT_ATOMS: atom_id res chain seq x y z
N MET A 1 -32.60 -0.29 -10.10
CA MET A 1 -31.65 0.75 -10.53
C MET A 1 -31.47 1.71 -9.38
N GLN A 2 -30.24 1.88 -8.90
CA GLN A 2 -29.94 2.77 -7.77
C GLN A 2 -30.18 4.24 -8.16
N ASP A 3 -30.56 5.07 -7.19
CA ASP A 3 -30.66 6.52 -7.39
C ASP A 3 -29.29 7.18 -7.13
N TYR A 4 -28.72 7.73 -8.18
CA TYR A 4 -27.43 8.42 -8.13
C TYR A 4 -27.57 9.95 -8.01
N SER A 5 -28.81 10.51 -7.94
CA SER A 5 -29.06 11.95 -7.95
C SER A 5 -28.44 12.70 -6.76
N ASN A 6 -28.25 12.01 -5.63
CA ASN A 6 -27.69 12.55 -4.40
C ASN A 6 -26.25 12.09 -4.14
N LYS A 7 -25.61 11.40 -5.09
CA LYS A 7 -24.24 10.93 -4.98
C LYS A 7 -23.27 11.94 -5.63
N ARG A 8 -22.15 12.19 -4.96
CA ARG A 8 -21.07 13.06 -5.44
C ARG A 8 -20.00 12.20 -6.07
N PHE A 9 -19.74 12.44 -7.33
CA PHE A 9 -18.77 11.70 -8.12
C PHE A 9 -17.50 12.51 -8.36
N LEU A 10 -16.35 11.83 -8.39
CA LEU A 10 -15.11 12.35 -8.94
C LEU A 10 -14.60 11.38 -10.01
N VAL A 11 -14.34 11.90 -11.20
CA VAL A 11 -13.76 11.14 -12.33
C VAL A 11 -12.37 11.66 -12.59
N VAL A 12 -11.37 10.78 -12.46
CA VAL A 12 -9.96 11.13 -12.58
C VAL A 12 -9.32 10.35 -13.71
N ASP A 13 -8.77 11.08 -14.69
CA ASP A 13 -8.12 10.52 -15.88
C ASP A 13 -7.33 11.63 -16.56
N ASP A 14 -6.20 11.37 -17.17
CA ASP A 14 -5.41 12.38 -17.89
C ASP A 14 -6.02 12.73 -19.26
N PHE A 15 -6.86 11.84 -19.86
CA PHE A 15 -7.53 12.06 -21.12
C PHE A 15 -8.86 12.81 -20.96
N SER A 16 -8.97 14.04 -21.46
CA SER A 16 -10.16 14.89 -21.37
C SER A 16 -11.41 14.25 -21.98
N ASP A 17 -11.24 13.57 -23.12
CA ASP A 17 -12.37 12.95 -23.85
C ASP A 17 -12.95 11.77 -23.08
N PHE A 18 -12.07 11.00 -22.39
CA PHE A 18 -12.53 9.93 -21.53
C PHE A 18 -13.29 10.47 -20.31
N ARG A 19 -12.75 11.51 -19.63
CA ARG A 19 -13.46 12.18 -18.53
C ARG A 19 -14.82 12.68 -18.94
N SER A 20 -14.91 13.32 -20.11
CA SER A 20 -16.16 13.85 -20.67
C SER A 20 -17.18 12.74 -20.97
N SER A 21 -16.72 11.65 -21.57
CA SER A 21 -17.54 10.47 -21.86
C SER A 21 -18.09 9.82 -20.58
N VAL A 22 -17.24 9.59 -19.58
CA VAL A 22 -17.67 9.01 -18.29
C VAL A 22 -18.65 9.95 -17.57
N LYS A 23 -18.37 11.27 -17.56
CA LYS A 23 -19.27 12.27 -17.00
C LYS A 23 -20.64 12.26 -17.67
N ALA A 24 -20.69 12.12 -18.99
CA ALA A 24 -21.96 11.99 -19.73
C ALA A 24 -22.71 10.72 -19.32
N MET A 25 -22.02 9.56 -19.27
CA MET A 25 -22.62 8.30 -18.81
C MET A 25 -23.22 8.41 -17.41
N LEU A 26 -22.50 9.07 -16.47
CA LEU A 26 -22.98 9.26 -15.10
C LEU A 26 -24.21 10.17 -15.03
N ARG A 27 -24.23 11.25 -15.83
CA ARG A 27 -25.39 12.14 -15.95
C ARG A 27 -26.61 11.43 -16.51
N ASP A 28 -26.43 10.58 -17.51
CA ASP A 28 -27.49 9.74 -18.07
C ASP A 28 -28.02 8.70 -17.07
N MET A 29 -27.25 8.39 -16.03
CA MET A 29 -27.66 7.57 -14.89
C MET A 29 -28.35 8.37 -13.78
N GLY A 30 -28.50 9.68 -13.94
CA GLY A 30 -29.16 10.59 -13.00
C GLY A 30 -28.21 11.28 -12.03
N ALA A 31 -26.89 11.12 -12.13
CA ALA A 31 -25.92 11.81 -11.29
C ALA A 31 -25.93 13.33 -11.58
N LYS A 32 -26.13 14.16 -10.54
CA LYS A 32 -26.18 15.62 -10.67
C LYS A 32 -24.84 16.28 -10.36
N ASP A 33 -24.09 15.72 -9.42
CA ASP A 33 -22.83 16.26 -8.92
C ASP A 33 -21.66 15.37 -9.38
N VAL A 34 -21.01 15.80 -10.48
CA VAL A 34 -19.89 15.07 -11.11
C VAL A 34 -18.75 16.04 -11.38
N ASP A 35 -17.70 15.95 -10.56
CA ASP A 35 -16.44 16.66 -10.75
C ASP A 35 -15.44 15.82 -11.53
N THR A 36 -14.42 16.48 -12.06
CA THR A 36 -13.34 15.83 -12.81
C THR A 36 -11.97 16.36 -12.39
N ALA A 37 -10.96 15.51 -12.35
CA ALA A 37 -9.55 15.87 -12.18
C ALA A 37 -8.71 15.20 -13.27
N ASP A 38 -7.55 15.76 -13.59
CA ASP A 38 -6.66 15.23 -14.63
C ASP A 38 -5.35 14.63 -14.08
N CYS A 39 -5.10 14.82 -12.77
CA CYS A 39 -3.91 14.30 -12.10
C CYS A 39 -4.20 13.89 -10.65
N GLY A 40 -3.24 13.17 -10.05
CA GLY A 40 -3.36 12.70 -8.67
C GLY A 40 -3.33 13.81 -7.64
N GLU A 41 -2.55 14.85 -7.89
CA GLU A 41 -2.39 16.01 -7.02
C GLU A 41 -3.71 16.78 -6.89
N ASP A 42 -4.41 17.01 -7.99
CA ASP A 42 -5.72 17.67 -8.00
C ASP A 42 -6.78 16.80 -7.31
N THR A 43 -6.73 15.47 -7.52
CA THR A 43 -7.59 14.53 -6.80
C THR A 43 -7.45 14.70 -5.28
N LEU A 44 -6.22 14.74 -4.78
CA LEU A 44 -5.96 14.93 -3.35
C LEU A 44 -6.42 16.30 -2.85
N ALA A 45 -6.17 17.37 -3.63
CA ALA A 45 -6.62 18.72 -3.30
C ALA A 45 -8.15 18.77 -3.22
N MET A 46 -8.86 18.21 -4.21
CA MET A 46 -10.33 18.18 -4.24
C MET A 46 -10.90 17.37 -3.06
N CYS A 47 -10.32 16.22 -2.72
CA CYS A 47 -10.77 15.39 -1.59
C CYS A 47 -10.53 16.06 -0.22
N ARG A 48 -9.58 17.01 -0.10
CA ARG A 48 -9.42 17.82 1.12
C ARG A 48 -10.56 18.83 1.31
N HIS A 49 -11.14 19.32 0.22
CA HIS A 49 -12.18 20.35 0.28
C HIS A 49 -13.61 19.81 0.14
N LYS A 50 -13.78 18.67 -0.54
CA LYS A 50 -15.08 18.08 -0.82
C LYS A 50 -15.06 16.59 -0.56
N ARG A 51 -16.11 16.07 0.09
CA ARG A 51 -16.27 14.61 0.27
C ARG A 51 -16.99 14.04 -0.93
N TYR A 52 -16.42 13.00 -1.51
CA TYR A 52 -16.99 12.23 -2.60
C TYR A 52 -17.55 10.91 -2.11
N ASP A 53 -18.67 10.48 -2.72
CA ASP A 53 -19.30 9.21 -2.42
C ASP A 53 -18.75 8.09 -3.34
N ILE A 54 -18.37 8.47 -4.57
CA ILE A 54 -17.83 7.55 -5.57
C ILE A 54 -16.68 8.23 -6.33
N ILE A 55 -15.54 7.57 -6.38
CA ILE A 55 -14.34 8.01 -7.13
C ILE A 55 -14.02 6.96 -8.18
N LEU A 56 -13.98 7.36 -9.45
CA LEU A 56 -13.46 6.57 -10.56
C LEU A 56 -12.09 7.15 -10.91
N HIS A 57 -11.03 6.42 -10.66
CA HIS A 57 -9.66 6.91 -10.76
C HIS A 57 -8.83 6.06 -11.70
N ASP A 58 -8.25 6.67 -12.74
CA ASP A 58 -7.31 5.94 -13.59
C ASP A 58 -6.08 5.53 -12.80
N TYR A 59 -5.57 4.34 -13.09
CA TYR A 59 -4.34 3.84 -12.51
C TYR A 59 -3.13 4.66 -12.98
N ASN A 60 -3.06 4.96 -14.26
CA ASN A 60 -1.91 5.63 -14.88
C ASN A 60 -2.31 7.04 -15.36
N LEU A 61 -1.81 8.05 -14.67
CA LEU A 61 -2.07 9.46 -14.97
C LEU A 61 -0.86 10.18 -15.61
N GLY A 62 0.05 9.42 -16.23
CA GLY A 62 1.26 9.99 -16.81
C GLY A 62 2.27 10.44 -15.75
N ALA A 63 2.69 11.71 -15.83
CA ALA A 63 3.62 12.28 -14.85
C ALA A 63 2.94 12.55 -13.51
N GLY A 64 3.63 12.33 -12.37
CA GLY A 64 3.09 12.57 -11.04
C GLY A 64 2.69 11.31 -10.30
N LYS A 65 1.67 11.40 -9.43
CA LYS A 65 1.16 10.28 -8.66
C LYS A 65 0.28 9.38 -9.51
N ASN A 66 0.52 8.06 -9.45
CA ASN A 66 -0.41 7.09 -10.02
C ASN A 66 -1.62 6.83 -9.10
N GLY A 67 -2.64 6.15 -9.64
CA GLY A 67 -3.89 5.90 -8.91
C GLY A 67 -3.73 5.14 -7.60
N GLN A 68 -2.73 4.26 -7.50
CA GLN A 68 -2.43 3.54 -6.27
C GLN A 68 -1.84 4.45 -5.20
N GLN A 69 -0.87 5.30 -5.57
CA GLN A 69 -0.27 6.28 -4.66
C GLN A 69 -1.32 7.28 -4.14
N VAL A 70 -2.28 7.64 -5.01
CA VAL A 70 -3.41 8.49 -4.61
C VAL A 70 -4.32 7.77 -3.63
N LEU A 71 -4.70 6.51 -3.89
CA LEU A 71 -5.52 5.71 -2.98
C LEU A 71 -4.87 5.55 -1.60
N GLU A 72 -3.56 5.24 -1.56
CA GLU A 72 -2.78 5.16 -0.34
C GLU A 72 -2.84 6.46 0.47
N GLU A 73 -2.61 7.60 -0.19
CA GLU A 73 -2.62 8.91 0.47
C GLU A 73 -4.03 9.31 0.93
N LEU A 74 -5.06 8.97 0.16
CA LEU A 74 -6.46 9.18 0.55
C LEU A 74 -6.84 8.38 1.79
N LEU A 75 -6.42 7.12 1.88
CA LEU A 75 -6.72 6.23 3.00
C LEU A 75 -5.91 6.60 4.25
N ILE A 76 -4.59 6.75 4.13
CA ILE A 76 -3.70 7.07 5.26
C ILE A 76 -3.98 8.49 5.77
N GLY A 77 -4.20 9.45 4.86
CA GLY A 77 -4.55 10.83 5.18
C GLY A 77 -5.99 11.00 5.66
N LYS A 78 -6.82 9.92 5.66
CA LYS A 78 -8.25 9.95 6.01
C LYS A 78 -9.04 11.01 5.24
N LEU A 79 -8.67 11.22 3.97
CA LEU A 79 -9.29 12.21 3.10
C LEU A 79 -10.63 11.72 2.53
N ILE A 80 -10.84 10.41 2.52
CA ILE A 80 -12.11 9.77 2.16
C ILE A 80 -12.67 8.98 3.33
N SER A 81 -14.01 8.83 3.41
CA SER A 81 -14.66 7.98 4.40
C SER A 81 -14.62 6.53 3.97
N HIS A 82 -14.78 5.60 4.90
CA HIS A 82 -14.93 4.18 4.59
C HIS A 82 -16.19 3.87 3.74
N GLN A 83 -17.15 4.79 3.72
CA GLN A 83 -18.35 4.67 2.88
C GLN A 83 -18.07 5.07 1.41
N CYS A 84 -17.00 5.81 1.13
CA CYS A 84 -16.62 6.16 -0.24
C CYS A 84 -16.32 4.90 -1.04
N ILE A 85 -16.82 4.84 -2.26
CA ILE A 85 -16.50 3.79 -3.22
C ILE A 85 -15.35 4.28 -4.09
N PHE A 86 -14.22 3.57 -4.03
CA PHE A 86 -13.07 3.86 -4.89
C PHE A 86 -12.93 2.77 -5.95
N ILE A 87 -13.09 3.15 -7.20
CA ILE A 87 -12.96 2.27 -8.36
C ILE A 87 -11.68 2.63 -9.11
N MET A 88 -10.75 1.68 -9.18
CA MET A 88 -9.56 1.82 -10.00
C MET A 88 -9.91 1.48 -11.45
N VAL A 89 -9.74 2.45 -12.34
CA VAL A 89 -9.93 2.29 -13.78
C VAL A 89 -8.58 2.02 -14.43
N THR A 90 -8.50 1.09 -15.39
CA THR A 90 -7.22 0.75 -15.99
C THR A 90 -7.36 0.21 -17.41
N ALA A 91 -6.42 0.52 -18.27
CA ALA A 91 -6.26 -0.09 -19.59
C ALA A 91 -5.46 -1.39 -19.54
N GLU A 92 -4.71 -1.63 -18.45
CA GLU A 92 -3.83 -2.78 -18.29
C GLU A 92 -4.44 -3.81 -17.33
N SER A 93 -4.17 -5.09 -17.61
CA SER A 93 -4.47 -6.23 -16.73
C SER A 93 -3.20 -7.02 -16.38
N SER A 94 -2.05 -6.31 -16.23
CA SER A 94 -0.80 -6.99 -15.88
C SER A 94 -0.87 -7.63 -14.50
N GLN A 95 -0.22 -8.79 -14.35
CA GLN A 95 -0.18 -9.52 -13.08
C GLN A 95 0.40 -8.68 -11.95
N ALA A 96 1.44 -7.88 -12.23
CA ALA A 96 2.04 -6.98 -11.24
C ALA A 96 1.05 -5.94 -10.72
N MET A 97 0.18 -5.42 -11.58
CA MET A 97 -0.86 -4.46 -11.20
C MET A 97 -1.96 -5.12 -10.36
N VAL A 98 -2.38 -6.34 -10.72
CA VAL A 98 -3.37 -7.08 -9.92
C VAL A 98 -2.82 -7.40 -8.52
N LEU A 99 -1.53 -7.75 -8.41
CA LEU A 99 -0.89 -8.05 -7.13
C LEU A 99 -0.67 -6.79 -6.28
N SER A 100 -0.26 -5.68 -6.90
CA SER A 100 -0.19 -4.36 -6.26
C SER A 100 -1.55 -3.92 -5.73
N ALA A 101 -2.59 -4.24 -6.47
CA ALA A 101 -3.98 -4.03 -6.13
C ALA A 101 -4.45 -4.79 -4.88
N LEU A 102 -3.90 -5.96 -4.62
CA LEU A 102 -4.22 -6.75 -3.41
C LEU A 102 -3.63 -6.14 -2.13
N GLU A 103 -2.66 -5.25 -2.25
CA GLU A 103 -2.04 -4.57 -1.10
C GLU A 103 -2.86 -3.36 -0.62
N HIS A 104 -3.53 -2.66 -1.54
CA HIS A 104 -4.33 -1.47 -1.24
C HIS A 104 -5.70 -1.58 -1.91
N GLU A 105 -6.52 -2.46 -1.39
CA GLU A 105 -7.80 -2.92 -1.94
C GLU A 105 -8.76 -1.76 -2.31
N PRO A 106 -8.80 -1.26 -3.57
CA PRO A 106 -9.92 -0.45 -4.01
C PRO A 106 -11.19 -1.28 -3.98
N ASP A 107 -12.36 -0.65 -3.93
CA ASP A 107 -13.63 -1.38 -3.90
C ASP A 107 -13.88 -2.23 -5.14
N ALA A 108 -13.34 -1.81 -6.29
CA ALA A 108 -13.36 -2.57 -7.53
C ALA A 108 -12.31 -2.07 -8.53
N TYR A 109 -12.04 -2.93 -9.53
CA TYR A 109 -11.33 -2.58 -10.76
C TYR A 109 -12.29 -2.55 -11.93
N LEU A 110 -12.09 -1.59 -12.85
CA LEU A 110 -12.85 -1.46 -14.09
C LEU A 110 -11.87 -1.32 -15.26
N THR A 111 -11.89 -2.31 -16.17
CA THR A 111 -10.98 -2.33 -17.32
C THR A 111 -11.52 -1.47 -18.45
N LYS A 112 -10.68 -0.62 -19.04
CA LYS A 112 -10.99 0.13 -20.26
C LYS A 112 -10.84 -0.80 -21.49
N PRO A 113 -11.70 -0.67 -22.53
CA PRO A 113 -12.90 0.17 -22.58
C PRO A 113 -14.08 -0.46 -21.85
N PHE A 114 -14.94 0.32 -21.27
CA PHE A 114 -16.20 -0.12 -20.67
C PHE A 114 -17.38 0.71 -21.21
N ASN A 115 -18.57 0.15 -21.11
CA ASN A 115 -19.79 0.81 -21.51
C ASN A 115 -20.67 1.15 -20.29
N ARG A 116 -21.72 1.95 -20.55
CA ARG A 116 -22.67 2.39 -19.51
C ARG A 116 -23.29 1.20 -18.76
N ALA A 117 -23.65 0.12 -19.43
CA ALA A 117 -24.31 -1.03 -18.80
C ALA A 117 -23.38 -1.74 -17.79
N SER A 118 -22.11 -1.94 -18.16
CA SER A 118 -21.11 -2.55 -17.27
C SER A 118 -20.79 -1.63 -16.07
N LEU A 119 -20.75 -0.31 -16.28
CA LEU A 119 -20.56 0.66 -15.21
C LEU A 119 -21.72 0.64 -14.22
N ILE A 120 -22.98 0.68 -14.70
CA ILE A 120 -24.17 0.57 -13.85
C ILE A 120 -24.14 -0.71 -13.02
N GLN A 121 -23.95 -1.85 -13.68
CA GLN A 121 -23.94 -3.15 -13.00
C GLN A 121 -22.87 -3.20 -11.88
N ARG A 122 -21.71 -2.61 -12.10
CA ARG A 122 -20.64 -2.54 -11.12
C ARG A 122 -21.00 -1.62 -9.96
N LEU A 123 -21.48 -0.42 -10.26
CA LEU A 123 -21.86 0.58 -9.28
C LEU A 123 -23.04 0.13 -8.41
N ASP A 124 -24.10 -0.44 -9.01
CA ASP A 124 -25.28 -0.93 -8.27
C ASP A 124 -24.85 -1.98 -7.21
N LYS A 125 -23.97 -2.91 -7.56
CA LYS A 125 -23.44 -3.92 -6.61
C LYS A 125 -22.60 -3.30 -5.50
N LEU A 126 -21.77 -2.31 -5.82
CA LEU A 126 -20.92 -1.65 -4.83
C LEU A 126 -21.72 -0.79 -3.88
N VAL A 127 -22.71 -0.06 -4.37
CA VAL A 127 -23.63 0.75 -3.55
C VAL A 127 -24.44 -0.18 -2.62
N GLU A 128 -25.07 -1.25 -3.16
CA GLU A 128 -25.77 -2.24 -2.32
C GLU A 128 -24.89 -2.77 -1.19
N ARG A 129 -23.65 -3.12 -1.51
CA ARG A 129 -22.68 -3.60 -0.51
C ARG A 129 -22.36 -2.55 0.55
N LYS A 130 -22.08 -1.29 0.13
CA LYS A 130 -21.76 -0.20 1.07
C LYS A 130 -22.97 0.16 1.94
N ASP A 131 -24.17 0.13 1.38
CA ASP A 131 -25.41 0.39 2.13
C ASP A 131 -25.66 -0.69 3.20
N ALA A 132 -25.47 -1.96 2.86
CA ALA A 132 -25.57 -3.05 3.84
C ALA A 132 -24.53 -2.93 4.96
N LEU A 133 -23.32 -2.50 4.62
CA LEU A 133 -22.21 -2.31 5.57
C LEU A 133 -22.25 -0.96 6.30
N LYS A 134 -23.17 -0.07 5.97
CA LYS A 134 -23.20 1.32 6.45
C LYS A 134 -23.01 1.47 7.96
N PRO A 135 -23.68 0.69 8.85
CA PRO A 135 -23.45 0.82 10.30
C PRO A 135 -22.01 0.53 10.71
N ILE A 136 -21.37 -0.46 10.07
CA ILE A 136 -19.96 -0.84 10.32
C ILE A 136 -19.03 0.29 9.84
N LEU A 137 -19.25 0.77 8.62
CA LEU A 137 -18.41 1.79 8.01
C LEU A 137 -18.49 3.14 8.75
N GLN A 138 -19.68 3.49 9.24
CA GLN A 138 -19.87 4.67 10.09
C GLN A 138 -19.17 4.54 11.44
N ALA A 139 -19.16 3.35 12.03
CA ALA A 139 -18.42 3.09 13.27
C ALA A 139 -16.91 3.17 13.06
N LEU A 140 -16.40 2.68 11.92
CA LEU A 140 -14.99 2.85 11.51
C LEU A 140 -14.62 4.31 11.34
N ASP A 141 -15.44 5.10 10.66
CA ASP A 141 -15.22 6.55 10.49
C ASP A 141 -15.18 7.31 11.82
N LYS A 142 -15.89 6.80 12.85
CA LYS A 142 -15.90 7.35 14.22
C LYS A 142 -14.80 6.78 15.13
N HIS A 143 -13.98 5.86 14.61
CA HIS A 143 -12.97 5.13 15.41
C HIS A 143 -13.57 4.44 16.65
N ASP A 144 -14.76 3.83 16.50
CA ASP A 144 -15.47 3.09 17.55
C ASP A 144 -15.41 1.58 17.28
N PRO A 145 -14.36 0.88 17.73
CA PRO A 145 -14.22 -0.55 17.47
C PRO A 145 -15.29 -1.39 18.21
N ALA A 146 -15.87 -0.90 19.30
CA ALA A 146 -16.96 -1.60 19.99
C ALA A 146 -18.23 -1.59 19.12
N ALA A 147 -18.57 -0.46 18.52
CA ALA A 147 -19.69 -0.36 17.58
C ALA A 147 -19.43 -1.17 16.29
N VAL A 148 -18.18 -1.21 15.77
CA VAL A 148 -17.81 -2.09 14.65
C VAL A 148 -18.07 -3.55 14.98
N LEU A 149 -17.66 -4.01 16.18
CA LEU A 149 -17.87 -5.38 16.63
C LEU A 149 -19.35 -5.73 16.75
N ALA A 150 -20.15 -4.85 17.35
CA ALA A 150 -21.59 -5.04 17.50
C ALA A 150 -22.30 -5.06 16.14
N ALA A 151 -22.07 -4.07 15.29
CA ALA A 151 -22.72 -3.96 13.98
C ALA A 151 -22.36 -5.13 13.06
N SER A 152 -21.08 -5.55 13.03
CA SER A 152 -20.64 -6.69 12.22
C SER A 152 -21.22 -8.03 12.72
N THR A 153 -21.40 -8.19 14.03
CA THR A 153 -22.07 -9.36 14.60
C THR A 153 -23.54 -9.42 14.18
N THR A 154 -24.25 -8.29 14.29
CA THR A 154 -25.66 -8.19 13.89
C THR A 154 -25.82 -8.48 12.40
N LEU A 155 -25.05 -7.83 11.53
CA LEU A 155 -25.16 -8.02 10.08
C LEU A 155 -24.87 -9.47 9.67
N SER A 156 -23.86 -10.11 10.27
CA SER A 156 -23.52 -11.51 9.97
C SER A 156 -24.61 -12.51 10.31
N GLN A 157 -25.49 -12.17 11.27
CA GLN A 157 -26.68 -12.97 11.63
C GLN A 157 -27.85 -12.71 10.70
N GLN A 158 -28.04 -11.44 10.31
CA GLN A 158 -29.14 -11.01 9.45
C GLN A 158 -28.97 -11.41 8.00
N ASP A 159 -27.75 -11.31 7.47
CA ASP A 159 -27.43 -11.63 6.08
C ASP A 159 -26.12 -12.40 5.95
N LYS A 160 -26.23 -13.70 5.68
CA LYS A 160 -25.10 -14.63 5.55
C LYS A 160 -24.17 -14.29 4.38
N ARG A 161 -24.64 -13.55 3.37
CA ARG A 161 -23.79 -13.12 2.23
C ARG A 161 -22.61 -12.26 2.71
N TYR A 162 -22.82 -11.48 3.77
CA TYR A 162 -21.81 -10.60 4.34
C TYR A 162 -21.01 -11.22 5.48
N ALA A 163 -21.32 -12.44 5.90
CA ALA A 163 -20.65 -13.07 7.04
C ALA A 163 -19.11 -13.12 6.89
N PRO A 164 -18.51 -13.47 5.74
CA PRO A 164 -17.05 -13.46 5.58
C PRO A 164 -16.44 -12.05 5.74
N LEU A 165 -17.11 -11.03 5.23
CA LEU A 165 -16.65 -9.64 5.34
C LEU A 165 -16.81 -9.13 6.78
N CYS A 166 -17.91 -9.49 7.46
CA CYS A 166 -18.12 -9.19 8.87
C CYS A 166 -17.05 -9.84 9.76
N GLN A 167 -16.60 -11.05 9.46
CA GLN A 167 -15.48 -11.69 10.17
C GLN A 167 -14.21 -10.84 10.12
N ARG A 168 -13.89 -10.27 8.95
CA ARG A 168 -12.73 -9.39 8.79
C ARG A 168 -12.85 -8.10 9.63
N TYR A 169 -14.03 -7.46 9.63
CA TYR A 169 -14.30 -6.30 10.48
C TYR A 169 -14.24 -6.63 11.97
N ARG A 170 -14.79 -7.78 12.38
CA ARG A 170 -14.71 -8.25 13.78
C ARG A 170 -13.27 -8.48 14.20
N ALA A 171 -12.45 -9.10 13.36
CA ALA A 171 -11.04 -9.31 13.65
C ALA A 171 -10.29 -7.98 13.86
N GLY A 172 -10.53 -6.99 12.98
CA GLY A 172 -9.99 -5.63 13.16
C GLY A 172 -10.44 -4.98 14.46
N ALA A 173 -11.74 -5.05 14.76
CA ALA A 173 -12.29 -4.47 15.98
C ALA A 173 -11.75 -5.13 17.26
N LEU A 174 -11.60 -6.45 17.28
CA LEU A 174 -11.00 -7.18 18.41
C LEU A 174 -9.53 -6.81 18.62
N ARG A 175 -8.77 -6.65 17.53
CA ARG A 175 -7.40 -6.17 17.60
C ARG A 175 -7.34 -4.76 18.21
N ASP A 176 -8.16 -3.84 17.73
CA ASP A 176 -8.16 -2.44 18.17
C ASP A 176 -8.67 -2.27 19.63
N LEU A 177 -9.49 -3.21 20.10
CA LEU A 177 -9.91 -3.31 21.49
C LEU A 177 -8.89 -4.03 22.41
N GLY A 178 -7.80 -4.57 21.86
CA GLY A 178 -6.83 -5.36 22.61
C GLY A 178 -7.33 -6.74 23.07
N ARG A 179 -8.48 -7.23 22.53
CA ARG A 179 -9.11 -8.51 22.91
C ARG A 179 -8.43 -9.67 22.17
N GLN A 180 -7.15 -9.87 22.50
CA GLN A 180 -6.26 -10.76 21.73
C GLN A 180 -6.68 -12.23 21.75
N ASP A 181 -7.20 -12.75 22.87
CA ASP A 181 -7.59 -14.18 22.98
C ASP A 181 -8.84 -14.48 22.14
N GLU A 182 -9.78 -13.53 22.09
CA GLU A 182 -10.95 -13.65 21.24
C GLU A 182 -10.60 -13.50 19.75
N LEU A 183 -9.64 -12.64 19.45
CA LEU A 183 -9.10 -12.51 18.11
C LEU A 183 -8.42 -13.81 17.65
N GLU A 184 -7.58 -14.42 18.49
CA GLU A 184 -6.95 -15.70 18.19
C GLU A 184 -7.99 -16.80 17.97
N THR A 185 -8.99 -16.90 18.83
CA THR A 185 -10.08 -17.86 18.71
C THR A 185 -10.85 -17.68 17.40
N LEU A 186 -11.20 -16.44 17.06
CA LEU A 186 -11.90 -16.10 15.81
C LEU A 186 -11.07 -16.52 14.58
N LEU A 187 -9.80 -16.12 14.53
CA LEU A 187 -8.92 -16.39 13.38
C LEU A 187 -8.63 -17.88 13.21
N THR A 188 -8.38 -18.59 14.31
CA THR A 188 -8.17 -20.05 14.29
C THR A 188 -9.42 -20.77 13.78
N GLY A 189 -10.62 -20.36 14.23
CA GLY A 189 -11.89 -20.92 13.74
C GLY A 189 -12.09 -20.67 12.25
N ILE A 190 -11.78 -19.47 11.75
CA ILE A 190 -11.85 -19.17 10.31
C ILE A 190 -10.90 -20.05 9.50
N LEU A 191 -9.66 -20.21 9.96
CA LEU A 191 -8.65 -20.99 9.25
C LEU A 191 -8.94 -22.50 9.29
N ALA A 192 -9.60 -23.00 10.33
CA ALA A 192 -10.06 -24.38 10.41
C ALA A 192 -11.19 -24.69 9.41
N ASP A 193 -12.06 -23.71 9.15
CA ASP A 193 -13.13 -23.87 8.15
C ASP A 193 -12.60 -23.68 6.74
N ARG A 194 -11.88 -22.60 6.49
CA ARG A 194 -11.30 -22.30 5.18
C ARG A 194 -10.04 -21.43 5.32
N ALA A 195 -8.96 -21.87 4.72
CA ALA A 195 -7.76 -21.03 4.59
C ALA A 195 -8.09 -19.73 3.82
N THR A 196 -7.69 -18.59 4.39
CA THR A 196 -7.84 -17.26 3.78
C THR A 196 -6.58 -16.44 4.02
N PRO A 197 -6.06 -15.71 3.00
CA PRO A 197 -4.79 -14.97 3.15
C PRO A 197 -4.82 -13.97 4.28
N TRP A 198 -5.90 -13.18 4.38
CA TRP A 198 -6.03 -12.15 5.40
C TRP A 198 -6.05 -12.71 6.82
N ALA A 199 -6.66 -13.90 7.04
CA ALA A 199 -6.69 -14.52 8.36
C ALA A 199 -5.32 -15.12 8.74
N CYS A 200 -4.58 -15.68 7.77
CA CYS A 200 -3.18 -16.09 7.98
C CYS A 200 -2.32 -14.89 8.38
N MET A 201 -2.40 -13.77 7.64
CA MET A 201 -1.67 -12.55 7.99
C MET A 201 -2.05 -12.01 9.37
N ALA A 202 -3.34 -11.97 9.70
CA ALA A 202 -3.81 -11.46 10.98
C ALA A 202 -3.38 -12.35 12.16
N LEU A 203 -3.49 -13.70 12.02
CA LEU A 203 -3.06 -14.64 13.06
C LEU A 203 -1.55 -14.63 13.23
N GLY A 204 -0.80 -14.67 12.13
CA GLY A 204 0.67 -14.61 12.18
C GLY A 204 1.16 -13.32 12.85
N SER A 205 0.56 -12.17 12.50
CA SER A 205 0.87 -10.88 13.13
C SER A 205 0.53 -10.85 14.63
N LEU A 206 -0.60 -11.41 15.03
CA LEU A 206 -0.98 -11.54 16.45
C LEU A 206 0.02 -12.39 17.23
N LEU A 207 0.37 -13.56 16.70
CA LEU A 207 1.32 -14.48 17.33
C LEU A 207 2.74 -13.87 17.40
N HIS A 208 3.17 -13.17 16.35
CA HIS A 208 4.42 -12.42 16.35
C HIS A 208 4.43 -11.35 17.46
N ALA A 209 3.37 -10.54 17.56
CA ALA A 209 3.25 -9.51 18.60
C ALA A 209 3.25 -10.10 20.03
N ARG A 210 2.78 -11.35 20.20
CA ARG A 210 2.86 -12.09 21.45
C ARG A 210 4.20 -12.79 21.72
N GLY A 211 5.18 -12.64 20.84
CA GLY A 211 6.47 -13.32 20.92
C GLY A 211 6.42 -14.83 20.64
N GLN A 212 5.28 -15.35 20.16
CA GLN A 212 5.12 -16.77 19.81
C GLN A 212 5.68 -17.06 18.41
N LEU A 213 6.95 -16.73 18.21
CA LEU A 213 7.63 -16.73 16.92
C LEU A 213 7.54 -18.07 16.15
N PRO A 214 7.72 -19.25 16.77
CA PRO A 214 7.59 -20.52 16.06
C PRO A 214 6.18 -20.70 15.48
N ARG A 215 5.13 -20.43 16.26
CA ARG A 215 3.74 -20.54 15.78
C ARG A 215 3.42 -19.53 14.69
N ALA A 216 3.92 -18.29 14.83
CA ALA A 216 3.75 -17.27 13.80
C ALA A 216 4.39 -17.69 12.48
N ARG A 217 5.59 -18.26 12.53
CA ARG A 217 6.27 -18.80 11.36
C ARG A 217 5.47 -19.91 10.68
N ASP A 218 5.00 -20.90 11.44
CA ASP A 218 4.20 -22.01 10.91
C ASP A 218 2.95 -21.50 10.17
N VAL A 219 2.26 -20.49 10.75
CA VAL A 219 1.08 -19.88 10.13
C VAL A 219 1.41 -19.19 8.80
N TYR A 220 2.53 -18.46 8.72
CA TYR A 220 2.93 -17.81 7.48
C TYR A 220 3.42 -18.81 6.43
N GLU A 221 4.22 -19.82 6.82
CA GLU A 221 4.69 -20.86 5.89
C GLU A 221 3.52 -21.68 5.32
N GLN A 222 2.54 -22.08 6.14
CA GLN A 222 1.31 -22.74 5.67
C GLN A 222 0.46 -21.81 4.78
N GLY A 223 0.38 -20.54 5.15
CA GLY A 223 -0.28 -19.52 4.34
C GLY A 223 0.35 -19.40 2.95
N LEU A 224 1.67 -19.39 2.86
CA LEU A 224 2.41 -19.33 1.59
C LEU A 224 2.26 -20.58 0.73
N GLN A 225 2.13 -21.77 1.34
CA GLN A 225 1.80 -23.00 0.60
C GLN A 225 0.43 -22.89 -0.10
N SER A 226 -0.54 -22.26 0.56
CA SER A 226 -1.89 -22.10 0.00
C SER A 226 -2.03 -20.87 -0.92
N PHE A 227 -1.26 -19.82 -0.68
CA PHE A 227 -1.36 -18.52 -1.35
C PHE A 227 0.03 -17.96 -1.72
N PRO A 228 0.77 -18.63 -2.61
CA PRO A 228 2.14 -18.26 -2.95
C PRO A 228 2.27 -16.88 -3.64
N MET A 229 1.16 -16.34 -4.15
CA MET A 229 1.11 -15.05 -4.82
C MET A 229 0.67 -13.90 -3.90
N MET A 230 0.71 -14.07 -2.57
CA MET A 230 0.29 -13.05 -1.60
C MET A 230 1.50 -12.40 -0.93
N PRO A 231 1.96 -11.20 -1.38
CA PRO A 231 3.20 -10.59 -0.88
C PRO A 231 3.18 -10.32 0.62
N GLY A 232 2.04 -9.95 1.20
CA GLY A 232 1.91 -9.68 2.64
C GLY A 232 2.21 -10.88 3.55
N LEU A 233 2.11 -12.12 3.05
CA LEU A 233 2.53 -13.31 3.81
C LEU A 233 4.06 -13.41 3.89
N TYR A 234 4.76 -13.04 2.81
CA TYR A 234 6.23 -12.97 2.80
C TYR A 234 6.72 -11.86 3.74
N ASP A 235 6.07 -10.70 3.75
CA ASP A 235 6.41 -9.61 4.67
C ASP A 235 6.30 -10.06 6.13
N GLY A 236 5.20 -10.75 6.47
CA GLY A 236 5.00 -11.29 7.80
C GLY A 236 6.01 -12.36 8.19
N LEU A 237 6.35 -13.27 7.26
CA LEU A 237 7.37 -14.30 7.48
C LEU A 237 8.75 -13.66 7.67
N ALA A 238 9.11 -12.68 6.84
CA ALA A 238 10.38 -11.97 6.97
C ALA A 238 10.51 -11.29 8.34
N ALA A 239 9.46 -10.64 8.82
CA ALA A 239 9.43 -10.02 10.14
C ALA A 239 9.64 -11.04 11.28
N VAL A 240 9.04 -12.22 11.17
CA VAL A 240 9.22 -13.30 12.15
C VAL A 240 10.66 -13.86 12.11
N LEU A 241 11.21 -14.09 10.91
CA LEU A 241 12.59 -14.57 10.75
C LEU A 241 13.61 -13.56 11.31
N LEU A 242 13.38 -12.27 11.10
CA LEU A 242 14.20 -11.21 11.72
C LEU A 242 14.15 -11.26 13.24
N ALA A 243 12.96 -11.42 13.82
CA ALA A 243 12.80 -11.55 15.27
C ALA A 243 13.45 -12.84 15.83
N GLN A 244 13.65 -13.87 15.00
CA GLN A 244 14.39 -15.09 15.32
C GLN A 244 15.91 -14.97 15.09
N GLY A 245 16.41 -13.84 14.53
CA GLY A 245 17.82 -13.64 14.20
C GLY A 245 18.26 -14.27 12.88
N GLU A 246 17.31 -14.76 12.05
CA GLU A 246 17.58 -15.42 10.77
C GLU A 246 17.63 -14.38 9.61
N SER A 247 18.48 -13.35 9.74
CA SER A 247 18.50 -12.17 8.84
C SER A 247 18.70 -12.54 7.36
N SER A 248 19.58 -13.50 7.06
CA SER A 248 19.81 -13.92 5.66
C SER A 248 18.59 -14.58 5.03
N ARG A 249 17.83 -15.38 5.81
CA ARG A 249 16.58 -15.98 5.32
C ARG A 249 15.48 -14.93 5.15
N ALA A 250 15.39 -13.97 6.08
CA ALA A 250 14.45 -12.86 5.98
C ALA A 250 14.67 -12.05 4.70
N GLN A 251 15.94 -11.80 4.34
CA GLN A 251 16.28 -11.11 3.08
C GLN A 251 15.79 -11.92 1.86
N GLN A 252 16.06 -13.21 1.79
CA GLN A 252 15.61 -14.08 0.69
C GLN A 252 14.08 -14.05 0.55
N VAL A 253 13.35 -14.10 1.67
CA VAL A 253 11.90 -14.04 1.70
C VAL A 253 11.38 -12.68 1.18
N LEU A 254 12.00 -11.56 1.55
CA LEU A 254 11.65 -10.23 1.01
C LEU A 254 11.96 -10.11 -0.48
N GLU A 255 13.06 -10.71 -0.95
CA GLU A 255 13.39 -10.74 -2.39
C GLU A 255 12.32 -11.47 -3.20
N GLU A 256 11.76 -12.58 -2.69
CA GLU A 256 10.63 -13.27 -3.34
C GLU A 256 9.37 -12.38 -3.36
N ALA A 257 9.08 -11.68 -2.25
CA ALA A 257 7.96 -10.74 -2.20
C ALA A 257 8.09 -9.60 -3.23
N ILE A 258 9.30 -9.09 -3.44
CA ILE A 258 9.59 -8.04 -4.42
C ILE A 258 9.42 -8.52 -5.86
N LYS A 259 9.75 -9.78 -6.16
CA LYS A 259 9.48 -10.34 -7.51
C LYS A 259 7.99 -10.34 -7.83
N LEU A 260 7.14 -10.53 -6.82
CA LEU A 260 5.68 -10.48 -6.97
C LEU A 260 5.17 -9.05 -7.09
N SER A 261 5.69 -8.13 -6.29
CA SER A 261 5.22 -6.74 -6.22
C SER A 261 6.41 -5.76 -6.21
N PRO A 262 7.06 -5.53 -7.37
CA PRO A 262 8.29 -4.74 -7.47
C PRO A 262 8.09 -3.25 -7.16
N LEU A 263 6.86 -2.75 -7.27
CA LEU A 263 6.53 -1.34 -7.06
C LEU A 263 6.27 -0.97 -5.58
N ALA A 264 6.27 -1.94 -4.67
CA ALA A 264 6.04 -1.72 -3.24
C ALA A 264 7.23 -1.01 -2.59
N ILE A 265 7.16 0.31 -2.47
CA ILE A 265 8.24 1.18 -1.99
C ILE A 265 8.70 0.75 -0.59
N ARG A 266 7.76 0.51 0.34
CA ARG A 266 8.09 0.11 1.72
C ARG A 266 8.89 -1.18 1.77
N ARG A 267 8.51 -2.17 0.95
CA ARG A 267 9.23 -3.45 0.86
C ARG A 267 10.64 -3.28 0.30
N GLN A 268 10.81 -2.41 -0.71
CA GLN A 268 12.13 -2.05 -1.23
C GLN A 268 13.01 -1.38 -0.15
N MET A 269 12.42 -0.48 0.65
CA MET A 269 13.12 0.17 1.76
C MET A 269 13.57 -0.86 2.82
N GLU A 270 12.68 -1.78 3.20
CA GLU A 270 12.99 -2.83 4.18
C GLU A 270 14.06 -3.81 3.67
N LEU A 271 13.97 -4.21 2.38
CA LEU A 271 15.03 -5.00 1.75
C LEU A 271 16.36 -4.25 1.74
N GLY A 272 16.35 -2.97 1.36
CA GLY A 272 17.56 -2.16 1.33
C GLY A 272 18.25 -2.09 2.69
N LYS A 273 17.48 -1.88 3.75
CA LYS A 273 17.97 -1.87 5.13
C LYS A 273 18.57 -3.22 5.54
N LEU A 274 17.80 -4.29 5.33
CA LEU A 274 18.22 -5.63 5.72
C LEU A 274 19.44 -6.12 4.94
N ALA A 275 19.52 -5.83 3.65
CA ALA A 275 20.66 -6.16 2.81
C ALA A 275 21.92 -5.40 3.24
N LEU A 276 21.81 -4.12 3.68
CA LEU A 276 22.92 -3.39 4.28
C LEU A 276 23.41 -4.07 5.57
N GLU A 277 22.50 -4.47 6.46
CA GLU A 277 22.82 -5.18 7.70
C GLU A 277 23.50 -6.54 7.43
N ASN A 278 23.07 -7.23 6.38
CA ASN A 278 23.65 -8.51 5.92
C ASN A 278 24.93 -8.33 5.08
N GLN A 279 25.38 -7.09 4.84
CA GLN A 279 26.53 -6.77 4.00
C GLN A 279 26.37 -7.17 2.52
N ASP A 280 25.14 -7.38 2.07
CA ASP A 280 24.79 -7.52 0.65
C ASP A 280 24.56 -6.14 0.02
N PHE A 281 25.66 -5.42 -0.20
CA PHE A 281 25.63 -4.05 -0.69
C PHE A 281 25.05 -3.93 -2.10
N ALA A 282 25.15 -4.99 -2.90
CA ALA A 282 24.60 -5.03 -4.25
C ALA A 282 23.05 -5.08 -4.23
N SER A 283 22.45 -5.91 -3.40
CA SER A 283 21.00 -5.95 -3.20
C SER A 283 20.52 -4.67 -2.52
N ALA A 284 21.25 -4.16 -1.52
CA ALA A 284 20.93 -2.92 -0.83
C ALA A 284 20.87 -1.72 -1.82
N SER A 285 21.89 -1.56 -2.68
CA SER A 285 21.93 -0.44 -3.64
C SER A 285 20.80 -0.53 -4.66
N ARG A 286 20.46 -1.73 -5.16
CA ARG A 286 19.31 -1.93 -6.07
C ARG A 286 18.00 -1.57 -5.39
N ALA A 287 17.75 -2.08 -4.19
CA ALA A 287 16.51 -1.87 -3.45
C ALA A 287 16.30 -0.39 -3.11
N TYR A 288 17.30 0.29 -2.58
CA TYR A 288 17.21 1.72 -2.28
C TYR A 288 17.04 2.59 -3.53
N ARG A 289 17.69 2.23 -4.65
CA ARG A 289 17.49 2.93 -5.93
C ARG A 289 16.04 2.84 -6.38
N HIS A 290 15.45 1.64 -6.38
CA HIS A 290 14.03 1.46 -6.68
C HIS A 290 13.13 2.23 -5.72
N ALA A 291 13.39 2.18 -4.41
CA ALA A 291 12.62 2.93 -3.42
C ALA A 291 12.72 4.45 -3.64
N MET A 292 13.89 4.96 -4.02
CA MET A 292 14.12 6.37 -4.34
C MET A 292 13.34 6.79 -5.60
N GLU A 293 13.45 6.03 -6.67
CA GLU A 293 12.82 6.34 -7.97
C GLU A 293 11.29 6.30 -7.87
N GLN A 294 10.73 5.23 -7.34
CA GLN A 294 9.28 5.08 -7.18
C GLN A 294 8.72 6.00 -6.06
N GLY A 295 9.57 6.34 -5.09
CA GLY A 295 9.21 7.20 -3.97
C GLY A 295 9.13 8.69 -4.28
N ARG A 296 9.60 9.14 -5.44
CA ARG A 296 9.69 10.60 -5.76
C ARG A 296 8.37 11.33 -5.60
N THR A 297 7.28 10.72 -6.03
CA THR A 297 5.92 11.26 -5.98
C THR A 297 5.05 10.65 -4.87
N SER A 298 5.56 9.63 -4.17
CA SER A 298 4.82 8.92 -3.13
C SER A 298 4.88 9.64 -1.78
N MET A 299 3.89 9.40 -0.94
CA MET A 299 3.93 9.78 0.47
C MET A 299 5.03 9.05 1.28
N PHE A 300 5.57 7.95 0.75
CA PHE A 300 6.71 7.21 1.31
C PHE A 300 8.06 7.75 0.86
N LYS A 301 8.09 8.94 0.26
CA LYS A 301 9.34 9.64 -0.02
C LYS A 301 10.12 9.83 1.28
N SER A 302 11.32 9.25 1.35
CA SER A 302 12.14 9.28 2.56
C SER A 302 13.58 9.67 2.24
N PRO A 303 14.23 10.52 3.05
CA PRO A 303 15.64 10.79 2.95
C PRO A 303 16.50 9.53 3.15
N ASP A 304 16.00 8.54 3.89
CA ASP A 304 16.71 7.30 4.17
C ASP A 304 16.97 6.46 2.91
N ASN A 305 16.13 6.59 1.89
CA ASN A 305 16.35 5.90 0.60
C ASN A 305 17.62 6.42 -0.10
N TYR A 306 17.82 7.74 -0.08
CA TYR A 306 19.00 8.39 -0.67
C TYR A 306 20.26 8.09 0.14
N LEU A 307 20.17 8.20 1.46
CA LEU A 307 21.28 7.92 2.38
C LEU A 307 21.68 6.45 2.31
N GLY A 308 20.72 5.54 2.34
CA GLY A 308 20.95 4.10 2.23
C GLY A 308 21.58 3.71 0.90
N LEU A 309 21.14 4.32 -0.21
CA LEU A 309 21.77 4.11 -1.52
C LEU A 309 23.24 4.57 -1.49
N ALA A 310 23.51 5.77 -1.01
CA ALA A 310 24.88 6.30 -0.94
C ALA A 310 25.78 5.43 -0.02
N GLN A 311 25.25 4.98 1.12
CA GLN A 311 25.95 4.07 2.03
C GLN A 311 26.25 2.72 1.38
N ALA A 312 25.27 2.11 0.70
CA ALA A 312 25.43 0.84 0.01
C ALA A 312 26.48 0.93 -1.09
N LEU A 313 26.43 1.99 -1.91
CA LEU A 313 27.43 2.24 -2.96
C LEU A 313 28.84 2.44 -2.39
N THR A 314 28.95 3.19 -1.28
CA THR A 314 30.23 3.41 -0.59
C THR A 314 30.82 2.11 -0.03
N ALA A 315 29.97 1.29 0.58
CA ALA A 315 30.38 0.02 1.18
C ALA A 315 30.73 -1.04 0.12
N GLN A 316 30.15 -0.99 -1.05
CA GLN A 316 30.40 -1.92 -2.16
C GLN A 316 31.84 -1.87 -2.68
N ALA A 317 32.55 -0.77 -2.49
CA ALA A 317 33.96 -0.64 -2.84
C ALA A 317 34.91 -1.48 -1.98
N GLY A 318 34.44 -2.06 -0.87
CA GLY A 318 35.30 -2.86 0.05
C GLY A 318 36.49 -2.05 0.56
N ASP A 319 37.70 -2.65 0.49
CA ASP A 319 38.96 -2.00 0.87
C ASP A 319 39.63 -1.23 -0.31
N GLY A 320 39.02 -1.26 -1.49
CA GLY A 320 39.48 -0.52 -2.66
C GLY A 320 39.01 0.93 -2.66
N SER A 321 39.61 1.76 -3.55
CA SER A 321 39.11 3.10 -3.81
C SER A 321 37.81 3.05 -4.61
N LEU A 322 36.92 4.02 -4.39
CA LEU A 322 35.68 4.16 -5.16
C LEU A 322 35.97 4.47 -6.63
N ASP A 323 35.31 3.75 -7.53
CA ASP A 323 35.32 4.08 -8.97
C ASP A 323 34.72 5.48 -9.16
N LYS A 324 35.28 6.26 -10.12
CA LYS A 324 34.81 7.61 -10.42
C LYS A 324 33.33 7.67 -10.79
N ARG A 325 32.80 6.63 -11.45
CA ARG A 325 31.37 6.54 -11.80
C ARG A 325 30.50 6.35 -10.56
N VAL A 326 30.94 5.48 -9.63
CA VAL A 326 30.24 5.26 -8.38
C VAL A 326 30.27 6.53 -7.52
N GLN A 327 31.41 7.23 -7.46
CA GLN A 327 31.51 8.51 -6.78
C GLN A 327 30.57 9.59 -7.37
N ALA A 328 30.49 9.66 -8.70
CA ALA A 328 29.56 10.57 -9.37
C ALA A 328 28.09 10.24 -9.06
N ASP A 329 27.71 8.96 -8.99
CA ASP A 329 26.37 8.51 -8.62
C ASP A 329 26.04 8.87 -7.17
N ILE A 330 26.97 8.67 -6.24
CA ILE A 330 26.83 9.09 -4.84
C ILE A 330 26.62 10.62 -4.75
N ASN A 331 27.44 11.38 -5.46
CA ASN A 331 27.35 12.85 -5.46
C ASN A 331 26.00 13.33 -6.03
N GLN A 332 25.52 12.70 -7.13
CA GLN A 332 24.21 12.99 -7.68
C GLN A 332 23.11 12.67 -6.68
N THR A 333 23.13 11.47 -6.10
CA THR A 333 22.15 11.00 -5.13
C THR A 333 22.04 11.95 -3.92
N LEU A 334 23.18 12.31 -3.34
CA LEU A 334 23.23 13.22 -2.19
C LEU A 334 22.87 14.66 -2.59
N GLY A 335 23.19 15.09 -3.80
CA GLY A 335 22.78 16.37 -4.36
C GLY A 335 21.26 16.47 -4.55
N GLU A 336 20.61 15.42 -5.03
CA GLU A 336 19.14 15.33 -5.12
C GLU A 336 18.50 15.37 -3.70
N LEU A 337 19.08 14.64 -2.74
CA LEU A 337 18.65 14.67 -1.35
C LEU A 337 18.70 16.08 -0.76
N GLN A 338 19.84 16.76 -0.87
CA GLN A 338 20.04 18.09 -0.33
C GLN A 338 19.07 19.12 -0.93
N LYS A 339 18.80 19.04 -2.23
CA LYS A 339 17.80 19.89 -2.92
C LYS A 339 16.38 19.58 -2.43
N GLY A 340 16.03 18.30 -2.36
CA GLY A 340 14.68 17.87 -1.98
C GLY A 340 14.32 18.13 -0.51
N TYR A 341 15.31 18.26 0.36
CA TYR A 341 15.17 18.48 1.80
C TYR A 341 15.99 19.68 2.29
N SER A 342 16.04 20.75 1.49
CA SER A 342 16.84 21.96 1.75
C SER A 342 16.53 22.62 3.10
N ASN A 343 15.29 22.50 3.58
CA ASN A 343 14.82 23.12 4.83
C ASN A 343 14.93 22.18 6.04
N ASP A 344 15.47 20.98 5.88
CA ASP A 344 15.63 20.01 6.99
C ASP A 344 17.11 19.94 7.41
N PRO A 345 17.51 20.60 8.51
CA PRO A 345 18.90 20.66 8.95
C PRO A 345 19.46 19.28 9.34
N VAL A 346 18.62 18.37 9.84
CA VAL A 346 19.04 17.01 10.24
C VAL A 346 19.42 16.22 8.99
N VAL A 347 18.58 16.27 7.95
CA VAL A 347 18.86 15.63 6.67
C VAL A 347 20.11 16.22 6.02
N GLN A 348 20.30 17.56 6.07
CA GLN A 348 21.50 18.21 5.53
C GLN A 348 22.77 17.74 6.22
N VAL A 349 22.78 17.61 7.54
CA VAL A 349 23.94 17.10 8.30
C VAL A 349 24.21 15.63 7.96
N ARG A 350 23.17 14.78 7.92
CA ARG A 350 23.31 13.36 7.55
C ARG A 350 23.87 13.21 6.12
N ALA A 351 23.39 13.99 5.18
CA ALA A 351 23.88 13.99 3.79
C ALA A 351 25.37 14.38 3.71
N ARG A 352 25.79 15.42 4.42
CA ARG A 352 27.21 15.85 4.48
C ARG A 352 28.09 14.78 5.13
N LEU A 353 27.64 14.15 6.21
CA LEU A 353 28.37 13.06 6.86
C LEU A 353 28.57 11.86 5.93
N THR A 354 27.48 11.42 5.26
CA THR A 354 27.56 10.33 4.29
C THR A 354 28.47 10.68 3.11
N HIS A 355 28.44 11.94 2.64
CA HIS A 355 29.32 12.41 1.60
C HIS A 355 30.80 12.39 2.05
N ALA A 356 31.11 12.91 3.24
CA ALA A 356 32.46 12.86 3.79
C ALA A 356 32.99 11.41 3.92
N GLN A 357 32.14 10.47 4.36
CA GLN A 357 32.52 9.05 4.41
C GLN A 357 32.85 8.47 3.03
N SER A 358 32.09 8.87 1.98
CA SER A 358 32.39 8.43 0.60
C SER A 358 33.70 9.02 0.06
N LEU A 359 34.01 10.31 0.38
CA LEU A 359 35.25 10.96 0.00
C LEU A 359 36.48 10.31 0.64
N VAL A 360 36.40 9.97 1.93
CA VAL A 360 37.48 9.24 2.61
C VAL A 360 37.76 7.90 1.91
N LYS A 361 36.71 7.20 1.46
CA LYS A 361 36.84 5.94 0.70
C LYS A 361 37.39 6.15 -0.71
N SER A 362 37.15 7.31 -1.33
CA SER A 362 37.71 7.62 -2.66
C SER A 362 39.18 8.01 -2.62
N GLY A 363 39.74 8.23 -1.43
CA GLY A 363 41.11 8.73 -1.26
C GLY A 363 41.27 10.23 -1.59
N ASP A 364 40.18 10.96 -1.66
CA ASP A 364 40.12 12.41 -1.87
C ASP A 364 39.67 13.09 -0.57
N PRO A 365 40.63 13.42 0.32
CA PRO A 365 40.33 14.20 1.53
C PRO A 365 40.12 15.65 1.12
N ALA A 366 38.88 16.05 0.83
CA ALA A 366 38.54 17.45 0.56
C ALA A 366 38.51 18.28 1.84
#